data_0cb41826c986054250e6fec4ed5567a1
#
_entry.id   0cb41826c986054250e6fec4ed5567a1
#
_cell.length_a   1.000
_cell.length_b   1.000
_cell.length_c   1.000
_cell.angle_alpha   90.00
_cell.angle_beta   90.00
_cell.angle_gamma   90.00
#
_symmetry.space_group_name_H-M   'P 1'
#
loop_
_entity.id
_entity.type
_entity.pdbx_description
1 polymer ?
#
loop_
_entity_poly.entity_id
_entity_poly.type
_entity_poly.pdbx_seq_one_letter_code
_entity_poly.pdbx_strand_id
1 'polypeptide(L)'
;LQAIASDRLGGWGPTLLRVMVGLISLTHGTQKLFGEGFDGVASMMEGLGVPTPALAAVALVLTEVVGGAALILGLFTRLAAVPLAFSMLVATVLVHLPNGFFSSSGGIEFTLLLTVACVALALTGPGKASLDRVLARRGSPLTGERHPTEAPARETATGEDYARVPHRVGGREEVQAQPTSRGR
;
A
#
# COMPACT_ATOMS: atom_id res chain seq x y z
N LEU A 1 0.23 -9.81 21.44
CA LEU A 1 0.04 -10.91 20.47
C LEU A 1 -0.70 -10.45 19.22
N GLN A 2 -1.74 -9.59 19.30
CA GLN A 2 -2.47 -9.06 18.13
C GLN A 2 -1.62 -8.14 17.25
N ALA A 3 -0.77 -7.29 17.81
CA ALA A 3 0.10 -6.38 17.06
C ALA A 3 1.15 -7.11 16.22
N ILE A 4 1.69 -8.25 16.69
CA ILE A 4 2.69 -9.04 15.96
C ILE A 4 2.06 -9.83 14.80
N ALA A 5 0.80 -10.28 14.94
CA ALA A 5 0.07 -10.97 13.89
C ALA A 5 -0.35 -10.03 12.76
N SER A 6 -0.75 -8.78 13.09
CA SER A 6 -1.14 -7.77 12.09
C SER A 6 0.03 -7.37 11.18
N ASP A 7 1.25 -7.33 11.72
CA ASP A 7 2.45 -6.95 10.96
C ASP A 7 2.88 -8.06 9.96
N ARG A 8 2.63 -9.32 10.29
CA ARG A 8 2.92 -10.45 9.39
C ARG A 8 1.92 -10.58 8.24
N LEU A 9 0.65 -10.27 8.44
CA LEU A 9 -0.42 -10.41 7.45
C LEU A 9 -0.71 -9.12 6.68
N GLY A 10 -0.47 -7.96 7.26
CA GLY A 10 -0.88 -6.65 6.74
C GLY A 10 -0.44 -6.32 5.30
N GLY A 11 0.60 -6.95 4.78
CA GLY A 11 1.04 -6.72 3.40
C GLY A 11 0.55 -7.75 2.38
N TRP A 12 -0.16 -8.81 2.81
CA TRP A 12 -0.70 -9.82 1.89
C TRP A 12 -2.03 -9.41 1.28
N GLY A 13 -2.84 -8.61 1.98
CA GLY A 13 -4.10 -8.09 1.46
C GLY A 13 -3.94 -7.35 0.14
N PRO A 14 -3.08 -6.31 0.05
CA PRO A 14 -2.78 -5.65 -1.22
C PRO A 14 -2.19 -6.59 -2.28
N THR A 15 -1.39 -7.58 -1.90
CA THR A 15 -0.85 -8.57 -2.85
C THR A 15 -1.96 -9.40 -3.49
N LEU A 16 -2.88 -9.95 -2.70
CA LEU A 16 -4.00 -10.75 -3.20
C LEU A 16 -4.94 -9.90 -4.06
N LEU A 17 -5.31 -8.71 -3.58
CA LEU A 17 -6.15 -7.78 -4.32
C LEU A 17 -5.54 -7.45 -5.68
N ARG A 18 -4.25 -7.13 -5.72
CA ARG A 18 -3.50 -6.82 -6.92
C ARG A 18 -3.50 -7.95 -7.94
N VAL A 19 -3.21 -9.19 -7.47
CA VAL A 19 -3.19 -10.37 -8.36
C VAL A 19 -4.58 -10.62 -8.94
N MET A 20 -5.64 -10.52 -8.13
CA MET A 20 -7.01 -10.73 -8.60
C MET A 20 -7.46 -9.65 -9.60
N VAL A 21 -7.25 -8.37 -9.28
CA VAL A 21 -7.56 -7.26 -10.21
C VAL A 21 -6.76 -7.40 -11.50
N GLY A 22 -5.47 -7.72 -11.39
CA GLY A 22 -4.61 -7.94 -12.55
C GLY A 22 -5.07 -9.10 -13.43
N LEU A 23 -5.48 -10.22 -12.83
CA LEU A 23 -5.99 -11.38 -13.55
C LEU A 23 -7.29 -11.04 -14.29
N ILE A 24 -8.22 -10.37 -13.63
CA ILE A 24 -9.49 -9.93 -14.24
C ILE A 24 -9.21 -8.98 -15.40
N SER A 25 -8.39 -7.95 -15.20
CA SER A 25 -8.05 -6.98 -16.25
C SER A 25 -7.37 -7.63 -17.43
N LEU A 26 -6.39 -8.51 -17.20
CA LEU A 26 -5.69 -9.24 -18.26
C LEU A 26 -6.65 -10.12 -19.05
N THR A 27 -7.57 -10.82 -18.40
CA THR A 27 -8.56 -11.67 -19.05
C THR A 27 -9.50 -10.84 -19.95
N HIS A 28 -10.02 -9.72 -19.45
CA HIS A 28 -10.87 -8.83 -20.23
C HIS A 28 -10.12 -8.17 -21.38
N GLY A 29 -8.87 -7.74 -21.15
CA GLY A 29 -8.04 -7.17 -22.22
C GLY A 29 -7.70 -8.18 -23.31
N THR A 30 -7.38 -9.42 -22.95
CA THR A 30 -7.11 -10.50 -23.92
C THR A 30 -8.37 -10.91 -24.66
N GLN A 31 -9.54 -10.94 -24.02
CA GLN A 31 -10.82 -11.18 -24.69
C GLN A 31 -11.10 -10.10 -25.75
N LYS A 32 -10.90 -8.82 -25.42
CA LYS A 32 -11.05 -7.72 -26.39
C LYS A 32 -10.05 -7.83 -27.52
N LEU A 33 -8.77 -8.16 -27.21
CA LEU A 33 -7.70 -8.24 -28.21
C LEU A 33 -7.93 -9.37 -29.22
N PHE A 34 -8.28 -10.57 -28.75
CA PHE A 34 -8.37 -11.77 -29.58
C PHE A 34 -9.80 -12.16 -29.95
N GLY A 35 -10.82 -11.70 -29.19
CA GLY A 35 -12.23 -11.98 -29.49
C GLY A 35 -12.88 -10.92 -30.38
N GLU A 36 -12.79 -9.67 -29.96
CA GLU A 36 -13.45 -8.54 -30.66
C GLU A 36 -12.51 -7.86 -31.67
N GLY A 37 -11.21 -7.88 -31.40
CA GLY A 37 -10.21 -7.12 -32.14
C GLY A 37 -10.30 -5.61 -31.87
N PHE A 38 -9.30 -4.87 -32.34
CA PHE A 38 -9.29 -3.41 -32.15
C PHE A 38 -10.47 -2.73 -32.85
N ASP A 39 -10.88 -3.23 -34.03
CA ASP A 39 -11.99 -2.65 -34.80
C ASP A 39 -13.33 -2.87 -34.09
N GLY A 40 -13.56 -4.04 -33.50
CA GLY A 40 -14.77 -4.32 -32.73
C GLY A 40 -14.86 -3.44 -31.49
N VAL A 41 -13.77 -3.29 -30.75
CA VAL A 41 -13.70 -2.38 -29.58
C VAL A 41 -13.88 -0.92 -30.01
N ALA A 42 -13.32 -0.50 -31.17
CA ALA A 42 -13.48 0.85 -31.68
C ALA A 42 -14.96 1.13 -32.07
N SER A 43 -15.63 0.17 -32.73
CA SER A 43 -17.06 0.27 -33.06
C SER A 43 -17.93 0.38 -31.80
N MET A 44 -17.61 -0.36 -30.74
CA MET A 44 -18.28 -0.23 -29.44
C MET A 44 -18.08 1.18 -28.85
N MET A 45 -16.85 1.70 -28.89
CA MET A 45 -16.55 3.07 -28.40
C MET A 45 -17.28 4.15 -29.19
N GLU A 46 -17.39 3.98 -30.51
CA GLU A 46 -18.16 4.87 -31.39
C GLU A 46 -19.64 4.87 -31.02
N GLY A 47 -20.22 3.69 -30.80
CA GLY A 47 -21.62 3.54 -30.35
C GLY A 47 -21.90 4.18 -29.01
N LEU A 48 -20.88 4.31 -28.12
CA LEU A 48 -20.96 5.00 -26.85
C LEU A 48 -20.69 6.52 -26.95
N GLY A 49 -20.43 7.04 -28.16
CA GLY A 49 -20.14 8.46 -28.38
C GLY A 49 -18.76 8.90 -27.89
N VAL A 50 -17.81 7.96 -27.73
CA VAL A 50 -16.44 8.28 -27.29
C VAL A 50 -15.71 8.97 -28.45
N PRO A 51 -15.10 10.15 -28.20
CA PRO A 51 -14.29 10.81 -29.22
C PRO A 51 -13.04 9.99 -29.56
N THR A 52 -12.65 9.97 -30.84
CA THR A 52 -11.49 9.20 -31.33
C THR A 52 -11.55 7.71 -30.95
N PRO A 53 -12.60 6.96 -31.39
CA PRO A 53 -12.88 5.62 -30.88
C PRO A 53 -11.74 4.62 -31.13
N ALA A 54 -11.05 4.71 -32.29
CA ALA A 54 -9.89 3.84 -32.56
C ALA A 54 -8.75 4.04 -31.56
N LEU A 55 -8.43 5.28 -31.20
CA LEU A 55 -7.41 5.56 -30.20
C LEU A 55 -7.84 5.10 -28.80
N ALA A 56 -9.12 5.34 -28.47
CA ALA A 56 -9.68 4.89 -27.19
C ALA A 56 -9.68 3.35 -27.07
N ALA A 57 -9.97 2.63 -28.15
CA ALA A 57 -9.91 1.17 -28.20
C ALA A 57 -8.49 0.64 -27.93
N VAL A 58 -7.49 1.19 -28.63
CA VAL A 58 -6.09 0.81 -28.40
C VAL A 58 -5.67 1.12 -26.96
N ALA A 59 -5.98 2.31 -26.46
CA ALA A 59 -5.64 2.71 -25.09
C ALA A 59 -6.30 1.80 -24.05
N LEU A 60 -7.58 1.44 -24.23
CA LEU A 60 -8.31 0.53 -23.35
C LEU A 60 -7.67 -0.86 -23.32
N VAL A 61 -7.48 -1.48 -24.50
CA VAL A 61 -6.93 -2.83 -24.60
C VAL A 61 -5.51 -2.89 -24.02
N LEU A 62 -4.65 -1.93 -24.34
CA LEU A 62 -3.30 -1.87 -23.77
C LEU A 62 -3.33 -1.65 -22.27
N THR A 63 -4.19 -0.80 -21.75
CA THR A 63 -4.34 -0.57 -20.32
C THR A 63 -4.74 -1.87 -19.61
N GLU A 64 -5.69 -2.62 -20.14
CA GLU A 64 -6.14 -3.87 -19.53
C GLU A 64 -5.10 -4.99 -19.64
N VAL A 65 -4.45 -5.16 -20.79
CA VAL A 65 -3.46 -6.22 -21.00
C VAL A 65 -2.16 -5.91 -20.26
N VAL A 66 -1.55 -4.75 -20.53
CA VAL A 66 -0.25 -4.38 -19.96
C VAL A 66 -0.39 -4.04 -18.47
N GLY A 67 -1.44 -3.27 -18.12
CA GLY A 67 -1.73 -2.93 -16.73
C GLY A 67 -2.09 -4.15 -15.90
N GLY A 68 -2.90 -5.07 -16.43
CA GLY A 68 -3.23 -6.33 -15.79
C GLY A 68 -2.00 -7.20 -15.54
N ALA A 69 -1.14 -7.39 -16.55
CA ALA A 69 0.13 -8.11 -16.40
C ALA A 69 1.07 -7.44 -15.39
N ALA A 70 1.20 -6.12 -15.45
CA ALA A 70 2.00 -5.33 -14.50
C ALA A 70 1.49 -5.51 -13.06
N LEU A 71 0.17 -5.50 -12.84
CA LEU A 71 -0.43 -5.76 -11.54
C LEU A 71 -0.12 -7.18 -11.05
N ILE A 72 -0.25 -8.21 -11.88
CA ILE A 72 0.06 -9.60 -11.49
C ILE A 72 1.51 -9.70 -11.03
N LEU A 73 2.44 -9.13 -11.77
CA LEU A 73 3.87 -9.16 -11.44
C LEU A 73 4.24 -8.24 -10.25
N GLY A 74 3.41 -7.24 -9.96
CA GLY A 74 3.72 -6.20 -9.00
C GLY A 74 4.80 -5.25 -9.48
N LEU A 75 4.75 -4.91 -10.74
CA LEU A 75 5.64 -3.97 -11.40
C LEU A 75 4.91 -2.66 -11.64
N PHE A 76 5.48 -1.54 -11.17
CA PHE A 76 4.86 -0.21 -11.25
C PHE A 76 3.39 -0.19 -10.80
N THR A 77 3.09 -0.90 -9.72
CA THR A 77 1.71 -1.17 -9.28
C THR A 77 0.84 0.09 -9.22
N ARG A 78 1.35 1.18 -8.62
CA ARG A 78 0.60 2.43 -8.52
C ARG A 78 0.33 3.06 -9.87
N LEU A 79 1.33 3.04 -10.76
CA LEU A 79 1.22 3.60 -12.10
C LEU A 79 0.23 2.80 -12.96
N ALA A 80 0.23 1.47 -12.86
CA ALA A 80 -0.69 0.60 -13.57
C ALA A 80 -2.13 0.69 -13.05
N ALA A 81 -2.29 0.85 -11.74
CA ALA A 81 -3.61 0.92 -11.11
C ALA A 81 -4.41 2.18 -11.48
N VAL A 82 -3.75 3.32 -11.73
CA VAL A 82 -4.44 4.57 -12.07
C VAL A 82 -5.19 4.49 -13.41
N PRO A 83 -4.56 4.14 -14.54
CA PRO A 83 -5.29 4.02 -15.81
C PRO A 83 -6.33 2.89 -15.78
N LEU A 84 -6.10 1.80 -15.05
CA LEU A 84 -7.11 0.77 -14.84
C LEU A 84 -8.31 1.29 -14.06
N ALA A 85 -8.11 2.07 -12.99
CA ALA A 85 -9.20 2.72 -12.26
C ALA A 85 -10.01 3.64 -13.18
N PHE A 86 -9.32 4.42 -14.00
CA PHE A 86 -9.97 5.32 -14.96
C PHE A 86 -10.79 4.53 -16.00
N SER A 87 -10.24 3.48 -16.59
CA SER A 87 -10.96 2.67 -17.58
C SER A 87 -12.19 1.98 -16.97
N MET A 88 -12.07 1.47 -15.75
CA MET A 88 -13.21 0.87 -15.03
C MET A 88 -14.28 1.91 -14.65
N LEU A 89 -13.87 3.12 -14.29
CA LEU A 89 -14.82 4.22 -14.05
C LEU A 89 -15.57 4.61 -15.31
N VAL A 90 -14.87 4.73 -16.44
CA VAL A 90 -15.49 5.02 -17.75
C VAL A 90 -16.46 3.90 -18.12
N ALA A 91 -16.07 2.63 -17.98
CA ALA A 91 -16.96 1.49 -18.22
C ALA A 91 -18.18 1.52 -17.28
N THR A 92 -18.00 1.87 -16.01
CA THR A 92 -19.09 2.01 -15.04
C THR A 92 -20.12 3.04 -15.53
N VAL A 93 -19.66 4.20 -15.99
CA VAL A 93 -20.54 5.33 -16.35
C VAL A 93 -21.17 5.14 -17.74
N LEU A 94 -20.38 4.76 -18.74
CA LEU A 94 -20.84 4.74 -20.13
C LEU A 94 -21.54 3.43 -20.53
N VAL A 95 -21.09 2.29 -19.97
CA VAL A 95 -21.59 0.97 -20.39
C VAL A 95 -22.61 0.40 -19.40
N HIS A 96 -22.31 0.48 -18.11
CA HIS A 96 -23.03 -0.27 -17.08
C HIS A 96 -24.10 0.52 -16.35
N LEU A 97 -23.93 1.84 -16.19
CA LEU A 97 -24.89 2.68 -15.45
C LEU A 97 -26.34 2.63 -16.02
N PRO A 98 -26.55 2.58 -17.36
CA PRO A 98 -27.89 2.45 -17.92
C PRO A 98 -28.60 1.15 -17.54
N ASN A 99 -27.85 0.09 -17.17
CA ASN A 99 -28.38 -1.24 -16.85
C ASN A 99 -28.70 -1.40 -15.35
N GLY A 100 -28.55 -0.32 -14.55
CA GLY A 100 -28.84 -0.32 -13.12
C GLY A 100 -27.66 -0.82 -12.27
N PHE A 101 -27.95 -1.32 -11.08
CA PHE A 101 -26.93 -1.69 -10.10
C PHE A 101 -26.38 -3.10 -10.27
N PHE A 102 -27.27 -4.10 -10.39
CA PHE A 102 -26.91 -5.51 -10.28
C PHE A 102 -26.15 -6.07 -11.49
N SER A 103 -25.05 -6.79 -11.26
CA SER A 103 -24.24 -7.43 -12.29
C SER A 103 -25.03 -8.46 -13.11
N SER A 104 -26.07 -9.09 -12.55
CA SER A 104 -26.96 -10.03 -13.23
C SER A 104 -27.70 -9.40 -14.42
N SER A 105 -27.92 -8.09 -14.38
CA SER A 105 -28.51 -7.31 -15.48
C SER A 105 -27.48 -6.49 -16.26
N GLY A 106 -26.18 -6.74 -16.05
CA GLY A 106 -25.10 -5.98 -16.69
C GLY A 106 -24.81 -4.63 -16.03
N GLY A 107 -25.28 -4.41 -14.77
CA GLY A 107 -25.15 -3.16 -14.05
C GLY A 107 -23.78 -2.89 -13.47
N ILE A 108 -23.67 -1.80 -12.71
CA ILE A 108 -22.41 -1.18 -12.27
C ILE A 108 -21.68 -1.93 -11.14
N GLU A 109 -22.31 -2.85 -10.45
CA GLU A 109 -21.83 -3.48 -9.22
C GLU A 109 -20.36 -3.95 -9.33
N PHE A 110 -20.05 -4.68 -10.40
CA PHE A 110 -18.74 -5.26 -10.60
C PHE A 110 -17.69 -4.23 -11.04
N THR A 111 -18.01 -3.36 -11.96
CA THR A 111 -17.08 -2.35 -12.47
C THR A 111 -16.80 -1.27 -11.43
N LEU A 112 -17.79 -0.94 -10.60
CA LEU A 112 -17.61 -0.05 -9.45
C LEU A 112 -16.67 -0.66 -8.41
N LEU A 113 -16.86 -1.95 -8.07
CA LEU A 113 -15.96 -2.67 -7.17
C LEU A 113 -14.52 -2.67 -7.69
N LEU A 114 -14.32 -2.95 -8.99
CA LEU A 114 -12.99 -2.92 -9.61
C LEU A 114 -12.38 -1.51 -9.60
N THR A 115 -13.19 -0.47 -9.85
CA THR A 115 -12.73 0.92 -9.75
C THR A 115 -12.16 1.22 -8.36
N VAL A 116 -12.94 0.90 -7.31
CA VAL A 116 -12.50 1.12 -5.91
C VAL A 116 -11.29 0.28 -5.57
N ALA A 117 -11.23 -0.97 -6.03
CA ALA A 117 -10.08 -1.86 -5.83
C ALA A 117 -8.80 -1.29 -6.48
N CYS A 118 -8.88 -0.77 -7.71
CA CYS A 118 -7.77 -0.10 -8.38
C CYS A 118 -7.32 1.16 -7.64
N VAL A 119 -8.26 1.99 -7.17
CA VAL A 119 -7.95 3.17 -6.35
C VAL A 119 -7.25 2.75 -5.05
N ALA A 120 -7.74 1.73 -4.38
CA ALA A 120 -7.11 1.19 -3.16
C ALA A 120 -5.67 0.72 -3.43
N LEU A 121 -5.41 0.06 -4.57
CA LEU A 121 -4.07 -0.34 -4.99
C LEU A 121 -3.16 0.85 -5.32
N ALA A 122 -3.68 1.89 -5.97
CA ALA A 122 -2.93 3.12 -6.22
C ALA A 122 -2.49 3.80 -4.92
N LEU A 123 -3.31 3.77 -3.88
CA LEU A 123 -3.02 4.35 -2.57
C LEU A 123 -2.09 3.46 -1.73
N THR A 124 -2.39 2.17 -1.62
CA THR A 124 -1.65 1.23 -0.75
C THR A 124 -0.35 0.71 -1.36
N GLY A 125 -0.30 0.60 -2.69
CA GLY A 125 0.86 0.09 -3.43
C GLY A 125 0.93 -1.44 -3.51
N PRO A 126 2.10 -2.01 -3.86
CA PRO A 126 2.24 -3.37 -4.40
C PRO A 126 2.09 -4.51 -3.39
N GLY A 127 2.08 -4.26 -2.10
CA GLY A 127 2.05 -5.32 -1.08
C GLY A 127 3.41 -6.01 -0.88
N LYS A 128 3.41 -7.20 -0.24
CA LYS A 128 4.65 -7.89 0.18
C LYS A 128 5.37 -8.60 -0.96
N ALA A 129 4.65 -9.30 -1.81
CA ALA A 129 5.22 -10.08 -2.92
C ALA A 129 5.12 -9.28 -4.22
N SER A 130 6.12 -8.46 -4.53
CA SER A 130 6.14 -7.62 -5.72
C SER A 130 7.54 -7.45 -6.29
N LEU A 131 7.64 -7.33 -7.60
CA LEU A 131 8.89 -7.00 -8.29
C LEU A 131 9.37 -5.59 -7.90
N ASP A 132 8.48 -4.65 -7.66
CA ASP A 132 8.83 -3.30 -7.20
C ASP A 132 9.70 -3.35 -5.93
N ARG A 133 9.38 -4.25 -4.98
CA ARG A 133 10.19 -4.43 -3.76
C ARG A 133 11.54 -5.07 -4.02
N VAL A 134 11.61 -6.01 -4.93
CA VAL A 134 12.87 -6.67 -5.30
C VAL A 134 13.81 -5.65 -5.94
N LEU A 135 13.30 -4.83 -6.85
CA LEU A 135 14.04 -3.78 -7.52
C LEU A 135 14.51 -2.69 -6.55
N ALA A 136 13.63 -2.25 -5.64
CA ALA A 136 13.97 -1.25 -4.62
C ALA A 136 15.11 -1.72 -3.70
N ARG A 137 15.13 -3.01 -3.33
CA ARG A 137 16.20 -3.59 -2.50
C ARG A 137 17.54 -3.66 -3.23
N ARG A 138 17.53 -3.85 -4.55
CA ARG A 138 18.76 -3.88 -5.36
C ARG A 138 19.31 -2.49 -5.67
N GLY A 139 18.46 -1.48 -5.69
CA GLY A 139 18.84 -0.08 -5.96
C GLY A 139 19.31 0.72 -4.76
N SER A 140 19.23 0.20 -3.51
CA SER A 140 19.85 0.83 -2.36
C SER A 140 21.36 0.56 -2.40
N PRO A 141 22.21 1.58 -2.63
CA PRO A 141 23.65 1.42 -2.40
C PRO A 141 23.82 1.03 -0.94
N LEU A 142 24.67 0.03 -0.69
CA LEU A 142 25.15 -0.27 0.65
C LEU A 142 26.03 0.92 1.10
N THR A 143 25.42 2.04 1.39
CA THR A 143 26.03 3.07 2.20
C THR A 143 26.13 2.50 3.61
N GLY A 144 27.14 1.66 3.78
CA GLY A 144 27.69 1.31 5.07
C GLY A 144 28.41 2.52 5.66
N GLU A 145 27.69 3.59 5.91
CA GLU A 145 28.09 4.54 6.92
C GLU A 145 27.87 3.85 8.26
N ARG A 146 28.85 3.03 8.61
CA ARG A 146 29.14 2.79 10.02
C ARG A 146 29.42 4.17 10.58
N HIS A 147 28.44 4.74 11.29
CA HIS A 147 28.72 5.76 12.27
C HIS A 147 29.90 5.23 13.09
N PRO A 148 31.03 5.91 13.14
CA PRO A 148 32.03 5.59 14.14
C PRO A 148 31.30 5.73 15.47
N THR A 149 31.13 4.62 16.17
CA THR A 149 30.75 4.63 17.57
C THR A 149 31.88 5.43 18.24
N GLU A 150 31.61 6.70 18.51
CA GLU A 150 32.43 7.45 19.46
C GLU A 150 32.42 6.62 20.74
N ALA A 151 33.54 5.91 20.93
CA ALA A 151 33.84 5.30 22.19
C ALA A 151 33.77 6.42 23.23
N PRO A 152 33.05 6.23 24.34
CA PRO A 152 33.05 7.24 25.38
C PRO A 152 34.51 7.47 25.82
N ALA A 153 34.98 8.71 25.70
CA ALA A 153 36.25 9.13 26.16
C ALA A 153 36.44 8.60 27.58
N ARG A 154 37.39 7.68 27.75
CA ARG A 154 37.87 7.32 29.08
C ARG A 154 38.45 8.60 29.66
N GLU A 155 37.65 9.26 30.48
CA GLU A 155 38.10 10.27 31.39
C GLU A 155 39.11 9.61 32.31
N THR A 156 40.38 9.84 32.03
CA THR A 156 41.47 9.49 32.94
C THR A 156 41.30 10.32 34.21
N ALA A 157 40.62 9.72 35.18
CA ALA A 157 40.64 10.24 36.54
C ALA A 157 42.07 10.14 37.03
N THR A 158 42.80 11.25 36.94
CA THR A 158 44.02 11.52 37.68
C THR A 158 43.62 11.56 39.15
N GLY A 159 44.14 10.60 39.87
CA GLY A 159 43.97 10.52 41.33
C GLY A 159 44.66 11.69 42.01
N GLU A 160 43.90 12.60 42.58
CA GLU A 160 44.26 13.52 43.63
C GLU A 160 43.00 14.29 44.03
N ASP A 161 42.21 13.68 44.88
CA ASP A 161 41.40 14.41 45.86
C ASP A 161 40.71 13.47 46.89
N TYR A 162 41.51 12.61 47.52
CA TYR A 162 41.09 11.93 48.73
C TYR A 162 41.59 12.70 49.94
N ALA A 163 41.05 13.89 50.20
CA ALA A 163 41.26 14.54 51.49
C ALA A 163 40.22 15.64 51.68
N ARG A 164 39.07 15.28 52.25
CA ARG A 164 38.32 16.10 53.26
C ARG A 164 36.87 15.57 53.35
N VAL A 165 36.72 14.61 54.25
CA VAL A 165 35.43 14.32 54.91
C VAL A 165 35.41 14.97 56.22
N PRO A 166 34.62 15.99 56.54
CA PRO A 166 34.34 16.39 57.93
C PRO A 166 33.20 15.51 58.44
N HIS A 167 33.54 14.74 59.47
CA HIS A 167 32.59 14.14 60.39
C HIS A 167 31.65 15.20 60.96
N ARG A 168 30.35 15.01 60.80
CA ARG A 168 29.37 15.64 61.66
C ARG A 168 28.47 14.57 62.26
N VAL A 169 28.72 14.41 63.54
CA VAL A 169 27.97 13.62 64.50
C VAL A 169 26.67 14.34 64.86
N GLY A 170 25.60 13.60 65.04
CA GLY A 170 24.56 13.85 66.00
C GLY A 170 23.27 14.48 65.49
N GLY A 171 22.21 13.82 65.79
CA GLY A 171 20.84 14.36 65.73
C GLY A 171 19.80 13.23 65.64
N ARG A 172 19.51 12.62 66.80
CA ARG A 172 18.25 11.88 67.06
C ARG A 172 17.11 12.90 67.11
N GLU A 173 15.95 12.47 66.59
CA GLU A 173 14.61 12.73 67.19
C GLU A 173 13.60 12.11 66.18
N GLU A 174 12.95 11.10 66.67
CA GLU A 174 11.64 10.94 67.32
C GLU A 174 10.49 11.00 66.24
N VAL A 175 9.99 9.84 65.96
CA VAL A 175 8.68 9.28 66.34
C VAL A 175 7.55 10.32 66.37
N GLN A 176 6.64 10.16 65.46
CA GLN A 176 5.20 10.20 65.78
C GLN A 176 4.35 9.47 64.75
N ALA A 177 3.61 8.53 65.32
CA ALA A 177 2.61 7.72 64.65
C ALA A 177 1.21 8.38 64.71
N GLN A 178 0.37 7.93 63.83
CA GLN A 178 -1.11 7.80 63.92
C GLN A 178 -2.00 8.99 63.50
N PRO A 179 -3.32 8.74 63.32
CA PRO A 179 -4.00 7.55 62.84
C PRO A 179 -5.14 7.82 61.80
N THR A 180 -5.63 6.71 61.23
CA THR A 180 -6.97 6.38 60.74
C THR A 180 -8.17 7.34 60.88
N SER A 181 -8.98 7.47 59.84
CA SER A 181 -10.47 7.34 59.85
C SER A 181 -10.97 7.38 58.40
N ARG A 182 -11.63 6.32 57.92
CA ARG A 182 -13.06 5.97 57.90
C ARG A 182 -13.97 7.05 57.31
N GLY A 183 -14.68 6.64 56.29
CA GLY A 183 -16.05 7.04 56.19
C GLY A 183 -16.57 7.39 54.81
N ARG A 184 -17.27 6.51 54.27
CA ARG A 184 -18.50 6.41 53.46
C ARG A 184 -18.32 6.31 51.96
#